data_757d7b1d9f589b2a93568ad7a983a46c
#
_entry.id   757d7b1d9f589b2a93568ad7a983a46c
#
_cell.length_a   1.000
_cell.length_b   1.000
_cell.length_c   1.000
_cell.angle_alpha   90.00
_cell.angle_beta   90.00
_cell.angle_gamma   90.00
#
_symmetry.space_group_name_H-M   'P 1'
#
loop_
_entity.id
_entity.type
_entity.pdbx_description
1 polymer ?
#
loop_
_entity_poly.entity_id
_entity_poly.type
_entity_poly.pdbx_seq_one_letter_code
_entity_poly.pdbx_strand_id
1 'polypeptide(L)'
;SDDYDGDYAGKDADFKVTVNAVQEINVPELNDDYCKKYTDYDTVDEYRAGVRKELEEYYDETNTETAQNDLLSQILENSKVSGYPQDLYDKCKEEYDANNQILADMFGIDVSDIAGSEDNVKSAVEEMVYTEMLTTAIAEKENITVFG
;
A
#
# COMPACT_ATOMS: atom_id res chain seq x y z
N SER A 1 -17.79 -22.77 15.82
CA SER A 1 -18.19 -21.47 15.27
C SER A 1 -18.05 -21.53 13.76
N ASP A 2 -19.04 -21.03 13.04
CA ASP A 2 -19.07 -20.99 11.57
C ASP A 2 -18.08 -19.96 10.98
N ASP A 3 -17.33 -19.27 11.86
CA ASP A 3 -16.36 -18.23 11.49
C ASP A 3 -14.94 -18.77 11.20
N TYR A 4 -14.73 -20.09 11.24
CA TYR A 4 -13.45 -20.70 10.90
C TYR A 4 -13.52 -21.32 9.51
N ASP A 5 -12.65 -20.90 8.62
CA ASP A 5 -12.45 -21.49 7.30
C ASP A 5 -11.59 -22.76 7.38
N GLY A 6 -11.85 -23.73 6.51
CA GLY A 6 -11.09 -24.95 6.37
C GLY A 6 -11.59 -26.13 7.19
N ASP A 7 -10.69 -27.08 7.47
CA ASP A 7 -11.01 -28.41 8.09
C ASP A 7 -11.61 -28.35 9.50
N TYR A 8 -11.64 -27.19 10.14
CA TYR A 8 -12.15 -26.97 11.50
C TYR A 8 -13.50 -26.26 11.55
N ALA A 9 -14.07 -25.89 10.39
CA ALA A 9 -15.36 -25.24 10.31
C ALA A 9 -16.47 -26.14 10.91
N GLY A 10 -17.29 -25.60 11.79
CA GLY A 10 -18.40 -26.30 12.41
C GLY A 10 -18.05 -27.43 13.39
N LYS A 11 -16.76 -27.60 13.76
CA LYS A 11 -16.33 -28.60 14.74
C LYS A 11 -16.25 -27.99 16.16
N ASP A 12 -16.51 -28.82 17.15
CA ASP A 12 -16.23 -28.48 18.54
C ASP A 12 -14.72 -28.54 18.80
N ALA A 13 -14.17 -27.52 19.41
CA ALA A 13 -12.75 -27.45 19.77
C ALA A 13 -12.57 -27.18 21.25
N ASP A 14 -11.77 -28.04 21.91
CA ASP A 14 -11.38 -27.86 23.30
C ASP A 14 -10.01 -27.18 23.40
N PHE A 15 -9.95 -26.03 24.03
CA PHE A 15 -8.72 -25.27 24.23
C PHE A 15 -8.22 -25.44 25.67
N LYS A 16 -7.04 -26.05 25.83
CA LYS A 16 -6.33 -26.08 27.11
C LYS A 16 -5.33 -24.92 27.18
N VAL A 17 -5.66 -23.90 27.97
CA VAL A 17 -4.80 -22.73 28.14
C VAL A 17 -4.06 -22.85 29.47
N THR A 18 -2.74 -22.64 29.41
CA THR A 18 -1.90 -22.54 30.60
C THR A 18 -1.35 -21.12 30.68
N VAL A 19 -1.70 -20.39 31.73
CA VAL A 19 -1.16 -19.04 32.00
C VAL A 19 0.21 -19.19 32.62
N ASN A 20 1.27 -18.89 31.90
CA ASN A 20 2.66 -19.01 32.36
C ASN A 20 3.12 -17.82 33.17
N ALA A 21 2.60 -16.62 32.87
CA ALA A 21 2.92 -15.39 33.60
C ALA A 21 1.79 -14.38 33.48
N VAL A 22 1.61 -13.59 34.52
CA VAL A 22 0.80 -12.36 34.49
C VAL A 22 1.77 -11.21 34.71
N GLN A 23 1.82 -10.26 33.77
CA GLN A 23 2.69 -9.10 33.83
C GLN A 23 1.86 -7.84 33.98
N GLU A 24 2.27 -6.95 34.85
CA GLU A 24 1.72 -5.60 34.96
C GLU A 24 2.57 -4.67 34.07
N ILE A 25 1.93 -3.98 33.15
CA ILE A 25 2.59 -2.98 32.31
C ILE A 25 2.55 -1.65 33.04
N ASN A 26 3.71 -1.23 33.57
CA ASN A 26 3.86 0.08 34.19
C ASN A 26 4.28 1.09 33.10
N VAL A 27 3.32 1.92 32.63
CA VAL A 27 3.58 2.96 31.64
C VAL A 27 4.17 4.17 32.36
N PRO A 28 5.40 4.61 32.05
CA PRO A 28 5.98 5.78 32.65
C PRO A 28 5.23 7.05 32.27
N GLU A 29 5.22 8.02 33.18
CA GLU A 29 4.65 9.34 32.90
C GLU A 29 5.51 10.09 31.89
N LEU A 30 4.85 10.68 30.88
CA LEU A 30 5.52 11.55 29.89
C LEU A 30 5.84 12.89 30.56
N ASN A 31 7.09 13.08 30.90
CA ASN A 31 7.64 14.31 31.49
C ASN A 31 9.01 14.62 30.84
N ASP A 32 9.60 15.76 31.20
CA ASP A 32 10.87 16.21 30.63
C ASP A 32 12.02 15.23 30.90
N ASP A 33 12.04 14.57 32.06
CA ASP A 33 13.06 13.57 32.37
C ASP A 33 12.92 12.33 31.49
N TYR A 34 11.67 11.95 31.16
CA TYR A 34 11.40 10.90 30.18
C TYR A 34 11.91 11.30 28.81
N CYS A 35 11.58 12.53 28.34
CA CYS A 35 12.00 13.02 27.02
C CYS A 35 13.53 13.00 26.91
N LYS A 36 14.26 13.57 27.87
CA LYS A 36 15.73 13.57 27.87
C LYS A 36 16.37 12.19 27.85
N LYS A 37 15.71 11.20 28.43
CA LYS A 37 16.25 9.85 28.53
C LYS A 37 15.97 8.96 27.33
N TYR A 38 14.80 9.15 26.69
CA TYR A 38 14.30 8.19 25.70
C TYR A 38 13.98 8.82 24.35
N THR A 39 14.13 10.12 24.17
CA THR A 39 13.89 10.84 22.91
C THR A 39 15.03 11.81 22.63
N ASP A 40 15.04 12.43 21.48
CA ASP A 40 16.02 13.45 21.07
C ASP A 40 15.61 14.87 21.52
N TYR A 41 14.64 14.99 22.43
CA TYR A 41 14.09 16.25 22.91
C TYR A 41 14.31 16.45 24.39
N ASP A 42 14.53 17.69 24.81
CA ASP A 42 14.77 18.03 26.21
C ASP A 42 13.48 18.22 27.03
N THR A 43 12.38 18.56 26.37
CA THR A 43 11.10 18.83 27.03
C THR A 43 9.93 18.14 26.33
N VAL A 44 8.83 17.95 27.07
CA VAL A 44 7.58 17.41 26.50
C VAL A 44 7.02 18.31 25.40
N ASP A 45 7.17 19.64 25.55
CA ASP A 45 6.66 20.57 24.53
C ASP A 45 7.48 20.48 23.24
N GLU A 46 8.79 20.35 23.29
CA GLU A 46 9.64 20.12 22.12
C GLU A 46 9.32 18.77 21.46
N TYR A 47 9.17 17.71 22.26
CA TYR A 47 8.77 16.41 21.75
C TYR A 47 7.44 16.46 21.00
N ARG A 48 6.43 17.10 21.60
CA ARG A 48 5.12 17.26 20.95
C ARG A 48 5.20 18.11 19.66
N ALA A 49 6.01 19.15 19.67
CA ALA A 49 6.22 19.99 18.47
C ALA A 49 6.92 19.19 17.35
N GLY A 50 7.94 18.38 17.71
CA GLY A 50 8.62 17.49 16.76
C GLY A 50 7.68 16.45 16.16
N VAL A 51 6.95 15.72 17.00
CA VAL A 51 5.96 14.71 16.53
C VAL A 51 4.87 15.35 15.66
N ARG A 52 4.41 16.56 16.03
CA ARG A 52 3.43 17.28 15.19
C ARG A 52 3.99 17.59 13.81
N LYS A 53 5.22 18.10 13.76
CA LYS A 53 5.88 18.40 12.49
C LYS A 53 6.06 17.17 11.62
N GLU A 54 6.53 16.06 12.18
CA GLU A 54 6.67 14.78 11.46
C GLU A 54 5.33 14.26 10.93
N LEU A 55 4.26 14.40 11.72
CA LEU A 55 2.92 14.03 11.29
C LEU A 55 2.38 14.95 10.18
N GLU A 56 2.61 16.25 10.28
CA GLU A 56 2.22 17.21 9.25
C GLU A 56 2.94 16.91 7.92
N GLU A 57 4.25 16.69 7.95
CA GLU A 57 5.04 16.30 6.76
C GLU A 57 4.54 14.97 6.17
N TYR A 58 4.32 13.95 7.00
CA TYR A 58 3.80 12.66 6.56
C TYR A 58 2.41 12.77 5.89
N TYR A 59 1.49 13.53 6.51
CA TYR A 59 0.16 13.71 5.95
C TYR A 59 0.14 14.59 4.70
N ASP A 60 1.03 15.58 4.60
CA ASP A 60 1.16 16.40 3.40
C ASP A 60 1.61 15.56 2.20
N GLU A 61 2.61 14.68 2.38
CA GLU A 61 3.04 13.74 1.35
C GLU A 61 1.91 12.76 0.97
N THR A 62 1.33 12.07 1.96
CA THR A 62 0.28 11.08 1.75
C THR A 62 -0.97 11.69 1.10
N ASN A 63 -1.38 12.88 1.52
CA ASN A 63 -2.53 13.58 0.94
C ASN A 63 -2.26 14.00 -0.50
N THR A 64 -1.02 14.40 -0.81
CA THR A 64 -0.62 14.76 -2.17
C THR A 64 -0.67 13.54 -3.09
N GLU A 65 -0.10 12.42 -2.68
CA GLU A 65 -0.16 11.15 -3.44
C GLU A 65 -1.61 10.67 -3.63
N THR A 66 -2.41 10.71 -2.56
CA THR A 66 -3.83 10.33 -2.63
C THR A 66 -4.58 11.21 -3.62
N ALA A 67 -4.40 12.52 -3.56
CA ALA A 67 -5.06 13.46 -4.46
C ALA A 67 -4.63 13.24 -5.92
N GLN A 68 -3.36 12.92 -6.18
CA GLN A 68 -2.87 12.59 -7.52
C GLN A 68 -3.51 11.30 -8.04
N ASN A 69 -3.58 10.25 -7.23
CA ASN A 69 -4.19 8.98 -7.59
C ASN A 69 -5.70 9.12 -7.82
N ASP A 70 -6.41 9.86 -6.96
CA ASP A 70 -7.83 10.14 -7.12
C ASP A 70 -8.11 10.93 -8.41
N LEU A 71 -7.27 11.93 -8.73
CA LEU A 71 -7.38 12.69 -9.96
C LEU A 71 -7.18 11.80 -11.19
N LEU A 72 -6.15 10.97 -11.19
CA LEU A 72 -5.87 10.03 -12.27
C LEU A 72 -7.02 9.04 -12.47
N SER A 73 -7.54 8.47 -11.40
CA SER A 73 -8.69 7.56 -11.42
C SER A 73 -9.93 8.24 -12.02
N GLN A 74 -10.24 9.47 -11.60
CA GLN A 74 -11.37 10.24 -12.16
C GLN A 74 -11.19 10.53 -13.66
N ILE A 75 -9.96 10.83 -14.10
CA ILE A 75 -9.69 11.05 -15.52
C ILE A 75 -9.87 9.75 -16.32
N LEU A 76 -9.37 8.61 -15.78
CA LEU A 76 -9.54 7.29 -16.40
C LEU A 76 -11.02 6.91 -16.52
N GLU A 77 -11.83 7.06 -15.47
CA GLU A 77 -13.26 6.77 -15.48
C GLU A 77 -14.04 7.62 -16.50
N ASN A 78 -13.62 8.87 -16.70
CA ASN A 78 -14.24 9.78 -17.68
C ASN A 78 -13.64 9.66 -19.08
N SER A 79 -12.62 8.84 -19.28
CA SER A 79 -11.97 8.60 -20.56
C SER A 79 -12.64 7.44 -21.32
N LYS A 80 -12.57 7.49 -22.66
CA LYS A 80 -13.03 6.41 -23.52
C LYS A 80 -11.85 5.83 -24.26
N VAL A 81 -11.47 4.63 -23.88
CA VAL A 81 -10.46 3.86 -24.59
C VAL A 81 -11.15 2.92 -25.58
N SER A 82 -10.85 3.07 -26.87
CA SER A 82 -11.44 2.23 -27.95
C SER A 82 -10.60 1.01 -28.28
N GLY A 83 -9.40 0.91 -27.73
CA GLY A 83 -8.42 -0.15 -27.91
C GLY A 83 -7.03 0.31 -27.54
N TYR A 84 -6.11 -0.62 -27.45
CA TYR A 84 -4.71 -0.38 -27.11
C TYR A 84 -3.77 -1.18 -28.03
N PRO A 85 -2.52 -0.72 -28.23
CA PRO A 85 -1.49 -1.49 -28.93
C PRO A 85 -1.13 -2.76 -28.18
N GLN A 86 -1.00 -3.88 -28.89
CA GLN A 86 -0.68 -5.16 -28.27
C GLN A 86 0.73 -5.18 -27.65
N ASP A 87 1.67 -4.53 -28.27
CA ASP A 87 3.05 -4.39 -27.77
C ASP A 87 3.10 -3.63 -26.42
N LEU A 88 2.24 -2.62 -26.24
CA LEU A 88 2.11 -1.93 -24.96
C LEU A 88 1.51 -2.84 -23.88
N TYR A 89 0.48 -3.61 -24.24
CA TYR A 89 -0.10 -4.60 -23.32
C TYR A 89 0.93 -5.64 -22.88
N ASP A 90 1.69 -6.19 -23.85
CA ASP A 90 2.71 -7.19 -23.57
C ASP A 90 3.81 -6.65 -22.66
N LYS A 91 4.24 -5.40 -22.86
CA LYS A 91 5.17 -4.70 -21.99
C LYS A 91 4.63 -4.55 -20.55
N CYS A 92 3.43 -4.02 -20.39
CA CYS A 92 2.78 -3.85 -19.10
C CYS A 92 2.60 -5.20 -18.38
N LYS A 93 2.28 -6.26 -19.13
CA LYS A 93 2.16 -7.59 -18.58
C LYS A 93 3.49 -8.14 -18.06
N GLU A 94 4.57 -7.95 -18.79
CA GLU A 94 5.92 -8.33 -18.33
C GLU A 94 6.29 -7.58 -17.04
N GLU A 95 6.00 -6.28 -16.95
CA GLU A 95 6.23 -5.48 -15.74
C GLU A 95 5.37 -5.95 -14.57
N TYR A 96 4.10 -6.25 -14.80
CA TYR A 96 3.18 -6.79 -13.79
C TYR A 96 3.67 -8.13 -13.25
N ASP A 97 4.03 -9.06 -14.15
CA ASP A 97 4.53 -10.38 -13.79
C ASP A 97 5.84 -10.29 -12.99
N ALA A 98 6.77 -9.42 -13.42
CA ALA A 98 8.04 -9.19 -12.73
C ALA A 98 7.84 -8.64 -11.31
N ASN A 99 6.94 -7.67 -11.13
CA ASN A 99 6.61 -7.10 -9.83
C ASN A 99 5.99 -8.15 -8.90
N ASN A 100 5.06 -8.95 -9.40
CA ASN A 100 4.45 -10.03 -8.61
C ASN A 100 5.47 -11.11 -8.22
N GLN A 101 6.45 -11.42 -9.11
CA GLN A 101 7.52 -12.34 -8.77
C GLN A 101 8.39 -11.81 -7.64
N ILE A 102 8.76 -10.52 -7.66
CA ILE A 102 9.53 -9.88 -6.59
C ILE A 102 8.77 -9.94 -5.26
N LEU A 103 7.48 -9.67 -5.27
CA LEU A 103 6.63 -9.76 -4.07
C LEU A 103 6.53 -11.20 -3.56
N ALA A 104 6.31 -12.16 -4.46
CA ALA A 104 6.25 -13.58 -4.11
C ALA A 104 7.55 -14.06 -3.45
N ASP A 105 8.68 -13.70 -4.02
CA ASP A 105 10.00 -14.03 -3.48
C ASP A 105 10.23 -13.36 -2.10
N MET A 106 9.77 -12.12 -1.92
CA MET A 106 9.90 -11.38 -0.65
C MET A 106 9.07 -12.01 0.47
N PHE A 107 7.86 -12.46 0.17
CA PHE A 107 6.96 -13.08 1.15
C PHE A 107 7.11 -14.61 1.24
N GLY A 108 7.84 -15.25 0.32
CA GLY A 108 8.02 -16.70 0.28
C GLY A 108 6.73 -17.46 -0.03
N ILE A 109 5.87 -16.89 -0.89
CA ILE A 109 4.59 -17.47 -1.33
C ILE A 109 4.58 -17.67 -2.84
N ASP A 110 3.58 -18.40 -3.36
CA ASP A 110 3.44 -18.61 -4.80
C ASP A 110 2.94 -17.32 -5.50
N VAL A 111 3.44 -17.07 -6.71
CA VAL A 111 3.02 -15.92 -7.53
C VAL A 111 1.51 -15.93 -7.78
N SER A 112 0.91 -17.11 -7.93
CA SER A 112 -0.53 -17.28 -8.15
C SER A 112 -1.37 -16.77 -6.97
N ASP A 113 -0.83 -16.80 -5.76
CA ASP A 113 -1.51 -16.31 -4.56
C ASP A 113 -1.56 -14.76 -4.53
N ILE A 114 -0.64 -14.10 -5.25
CA ILE A 114 -0.59 -12.64 -5.40
C ILE A 114 -1.39 -12.18 -6.62
N ALA A 115 -1.13 -12.79 -7.76
CA ALA A 115 -1.72 -12.37 -9.04
C ALA A 115 -3.22 -12.62 -9.12
N GLY A 116 -3.72 -13.65 -8.43
CA GLY A 116 -5.13 -14.04 -8.47
C GLY A 116 -5.52 -14.73 -9.78
N SER A 117 -6.79 -14.56 -10.19
CA SER A 117 -7.31 -15.17 -11.41
C SER A 117 -6.79 -14.49 -12.69
N GLU A 118 -6.85 -15.20 -13.83
CA GLU A 118 -6.50 -14.65 -15.15
C GLU A 118 -7.30 -13.37 -15.48
N ASP A 119 -8.57 -13.29 -15.08
CA ASP A 119 -9.39 -12.10 -15.28
C ASP A 119 -8.90 -10.92 -14.44
N ASN A 120 -8.44 -11.16 -13.21
CA ASN A 120 -7.86 -10.13 -12.35
C ASN A 120 -6.55 -9.61 -12.95
N VAL A 121 -5.67 -10.51 -13.40
CA VAL A 121 -4.41 -10.15 -14.07
C VAL A 121 -4.69 -9.31 -15.31
N LYS A 122 -5.63 -9.75 -16.15
CA LYS A 122 -6.01 -9.01 -17.37
C LYS A 122 -6.51 -7.60 -17.02
N SER A 123 -7.41 -7.48 -16.07
CA SER A 123 -7.97 -6.18 -15.66
C SER A 123 -6.88 -5.25 -15.12
N ALA A 124 -5.97 -5.76 -14.29
CA ALA A 124 -4.86 -4.97 -13.75
C ALA A 124 -3.90 -4.50 -14.85
N VAL A 125 -3.56 -5.38 -15.79
CA VAL A 125 -2.69 -5.02 -16.92
C VAL A 125 -3.38 -4.00 -17.86
N GLU A 126 -4.68 -4.16 -18.12
CA GLU A 126 -5.45 -3.18 -18.93
C GLU A 126 -5.48 -1.81 -18.26
N GLU A 127 -5.61 -1.74 -16.94
CA GLU A 127 -5.55 -0.49 -16.17
C GLU A 127 -4.17 0.19 -16.30
N MET A 128 -3.09 -0.58 -16.21
CA MET A 128 -1.73 -0.07 -16.46
C MET A 128 -1.59 0.51 -17.85
N VAL A 129 -2.06 -0.22 -18.89
CA VAL A 129 -2.04 0.23 -20.28
C VAL A 129 -2.82 1.53 -20.48
N TYR A 130 -4.04 1.61 -19.92
CA TYR A 130 -4.87 2.81 -20.03
C TYR A 130 -4.23 4.00 -19.32
N THR A 131 -3.61 3.79 -18.18
CA THR A 131 -2.88 4.82 -17.45
C THR A 131 -1.70 5.33 -18.27
N GLU A 132 -0.89 4.46 -18.86
CA GLU A 132 0.25 4.86 -19.71
C GLU A 132 -0.20 5.61 -20.96
N MET A 133 -1.26 5.14 -21.63
CA MET A 133 -1.83 5.84 -22.79
C MET A 133 -2.37 7.22 -22.42
N LEU A 134 -3.08 7.32 -21.29
CA LEU A 134 -3.67 8.56 -20.83
C LEU A 134 -2.60 9.58 -20.45
N THR A 135 -1.63 9.17 -19.65
CA THR A 135 -0.54 10.06 -19.22
C THR A 135 0.31 10.52 -20.38
N THR A 136 0.57 9.65 -21.36
CA THR A 136 1.24 10.00 -22.61
C THR A 136 0.45 11.04 -23.41
N ALA A 137 -0.85 10.82 -23.59
CA ALA A 137 -1.71 11.76 -24.33
C ALA A 137 -1.82 13.13 -23.63
N ILE A 138 -1.85 13.17 -22.29
CA ILE A 138 -1.83 14.41 -21.53
C ILE A 138 -0.48 15.11 -21.71
N ALA A 139 0.63 14.38 -21.57
CA ALA A 139 1.96 14.95 -21.72
C ALA A 139 2.17 15.57 -23.13
N GLU A 140 1.73 14.89 -24.16
CA GLU A 140 1.78 15.40 -25.54
C GLU A 140 0.93 16.66 -25.70
N LYS A 141 -0.31 16.65 -25.21
CA LYS A 141 -1.22 17.79 -25.31
C LYS A 141 -0.73 19.00 -24.56
N GLU A 142 -0.16 18.82 -23.38
CA GLU A 142 0.35 19.90 -22.52
C GLU A 142 1.81 20.25 -22.83
N ASN A 143 2.43 19.61 -23.83
CA ASN A 143 3.85 19.79 -24.20
C ASN A 143 4.81 19.54 -23.01
N ILE A 144 4.49 18.57 -22.17
CA ILE A 144 5.33 18.15 -21.07
C ILE A 144 6.39 17.18 -21.60
N THR A 145 7.67 17.53 -21.47
CA THR A 145 8.77 16.66 -21.84
C THR A 145 9.39 16.10 -20.58
N VAL A 146 9.32 14.78 -20.42
CA VAL A 146 10.03 14.08 -19.36
C VAL A 146 11.43 13.81 -19.87
N PHE A 147 12.43 14.46 -19.28
CA PHE A 147 13.83 14.13 -19.52
C PHE A 147 14.16 12.90 -18.67
N GLY A 148 14.36 11.75 -19.34
CA GLY A 148 14.92 10.53 -18.74
C GLY A 148 16.41 10.66 -18.48
#